data_e01dfd299bf0801b6f732cb61386470e
#
_entry.id   e01dfd299bf0801b6f732cb61386470e
#
_cell.length_a   1.000
_cell.length_b   1.000
_cell.length_c   1.000
_cell.angle_alpha   90.00
_cell.angle_beta   90.00
_cell.angle_gamma   90.00
#
_symmetry.space_group_name_H-M   'P 1'
#
loop_
_entity.id
_entity.type
_entity.pdbx_description
1 polymer ?
#
loop_
_entity_poly.entity_id
_entity_poly.type
_entity_poly.pdbx_seq_one_letter_code
_entity_poly.pdbx_strand_id
1 'polypeptide(L)'
;MIGLGGAIGTGLFMGSGLAIGYAGPAVILSFAIAGFAAAVMVFSLSEMAVVHPSAGSFGTYAEIYLNPWAGTVVRYTYWMAQVIAVGAESVAAGVYMTYWFPDTPVWLWSLAFAFTLLYFNSRSVNHFGTIEYWFALIKVIAIVVFILIGAATILGIGMKPVGFHNLTGLPGGFMPKGFGGVWMAVIVGVLSFNGIEVIAVTSGETKDPVRTIPAALRTMALRLFLFYVLALGIVVTFVPWTETGATVVTQSPFVRVFAHSGIRHAAGIMNFVVLTAALSSMNTNVYLCSRMLFSLARGDYAPRFLARLSKNGTPIAAILTSGACILLAAGVSKLTPLAYNYLFGVALFGAIIVWIVILLSHLSFRRKHRVQDLPVVMPFFPGMQIAGLVLLTAVLVTMGLDKEVWRISWIVGVPWLVFVSVIYFILKARRAPDSSATTALEDDSAKMPVGAQARKPGIV
;
A
#
# COMPACT_ATOMS: atom_id res chain seq x y z
N MET A 1 1.39 -11.20 10.28
CA MET A 1 0.80 -10.03 10.95
C MET A 1 1.33 -8.70 10.41
N ILE A 2 2.66 -8.48 10.33
CA ILE A 2 3.25 -7.24 9.81
C ILE A 2 2.69 -6.87 8.41
N GLY A 3 2.60 -7.82 7.48
CA GLY A 3 2.04 -7.56 6.15
C GLY A 3 0.56 -7.13 6.17
N LEU A 4 -0.28 -7.71 7.05
CA LEU A 4 -1.67 -7.29 7.20
C LEU A 4 -1.78 -5.91 7.85
N GLY A 5 -0.87 -5.60 8.76
CA GLY A 5 -0.80 -4.30 9.40
C GLY A 5 -0.53 -3.17 8.42
N GLY A 6 0.42 -3.34 7.51
CA GLY A 6 0.73 -2.35 6.48
C GLY A 6 -0.34 -2.20 5.40
N ALA A 7 -1.02 -3.29 5.02
CA ALA A 7 -1.98 -3.27 3.91
C ALA A 7 -3.36 -2.72 4.29
N ILE A 8 -3.84 -2.97 5.53
CA ILE A 8 -5.14 -2.43 5.98
C ILE A 8 -4.91 -1.07 6.63
N GLY A 9 -4.98 -0.02 5.84
CA GLY A 9 -4.81 1.37 6.25
C GLY A 9 -6.02 2.23 5.93
N THR A 10 -5.78 3.52 5.75
CA THR A 10 -6.82 4.52 5.46
C THR A 10 -7.49 4.34 4.10
N GLY A 11 -6.87 3.61 3.17
CA GLY A 11 -7.45 3.29 1.86
C GLY A 11 -8.80 2.60 1.98
N LEU A 12 -8.95 1.59 2.86
CA LEU A 12 -10.23 0.96 3.12
C LEU A 12 -11.16 1.86 3.93
N PHE A 13 -10.69 2.41 5.04
CA PHE A 13 -11.58 3.05 6.01
C PHE A 13 -12.01 4.47 5.62
N MET A 14 -11.17 5.24 4.94
CA MET A 14 -11.47 6.60 4.51
C MET A 14 -11.60 6.70 2.99
N GLY A 15 -10.67 6.11 2.24
CA GLY A 15 -10.70 6.09 0.78
C GLY A 15 -11.97 5.46 0.22
N SER A 16 -12.55 4.48 0.91
CA SER A 16 -13.83 3.88 0.49
C SER A 16 -14.97 4.90 0.38
N GLY A 17 -14.98 5.98 1.16
CA GLY A 17 -15.96 7.05 1.02
C GLY A 17 -15.89 7.73 -0.36
N LEU A 18 -14.66 8.01 -0.84
CA LEU A 18 -14.45 8.53 -2.19
C LEU A 18 -14.90 7.52 -3.25
N ALA A 19 -14.52 6.24 -3.09
CA ALA A 19 -14.89 5.18 -4.02
C ALA A 19 -16.41 4.99 -4.11
N ILE A 20 -17.11 5.00 -2.96
CA ILE A 20 -18.58 4.95 -2.92
C ILE A 20 -19.17 6.20 -3.58
N GLY A 21 -18.57 7.36 -3.37
CA GLY A 21 -18.99 8.60 -4.02
C GLY A 21 -18.91 8.55 -5.56
N TYR A 22 -17.91 7.82 -6.11
CA TYR A 22 -17.79 7.60 -7.55
C TYR A 22 -18.74 6.51 -8.09
N ALA A 23 -18.80 5.35 -7.44
CA ALA A 23 -19.45 4.16 -8.00
C ALA A 23 -20.83 3.87 -7.40
N GLY A 24 -21.18 4.47 -6.29
CA GLY A 24 -22.35 4.04 -5.50
C GLY A 24 -22.19 2.59 -5.01
N PRO A 25 -23.27 1.79 -5.00
CA PRO A 25 -23.22 0.39 -4.60
C PRO A 25 -22.29 -0.47 -5.45
N ALA A 26 -22.05 -0.10 -6.71
CA ALA A 26 -21.15 -0.81 -7.62
C ALA A 26 -19.66 -0.68 -7.25
N VAL A 27 -19.31 0.02 -6.17
CA VAL A 27 -17.96 0.05 -5.58
C VAL A 27 -17.39 -1.35 -5.33
N ILE A 28 -18.26 -2.33 -5.06
CA ILE A 28 -17.90 -3.75 -4.92
C ILE A 28 -17.17 -4.26 -6.18
N LEU A 29 -17.68 -3.91 -7.38
CA LEU A 29 -17.05 -4.27 -8.65
C LEU A 29 -15.71 -3.58 -8.82
N SER A 30 -15.61 -2.31 -8.42
CA SER A 30 -14.37 -1.53 -8.49
C SER A 30 -13.26 -2.18 -7.66
N PHE A 31 -13.58 -2.61 -6.45
CA PHE A 31 -12.61 -3.29 -5.58
C PHE A 31 -12.31 -4.73 -6.06
N ALA A 32 -13.23 -5.39 -6.74
CA ALA A 32 -12.95 -6.67 -7.39
C ALA A 32 -11.95 -6.50 -8.55
N ILE A 33 -12.10 -5.47 -9.39
CA ILE A 33 -11.17 -5.14 -10.47
C ILE A 33 -9.78 -4.75 -9.89
N ALA A 34 -9.74 -3.94 -8.85
CA ALA A 34 -8.49 -3.58 -8.17
C ALA A 34 -7.82 -4.80 -7.52
N GLY A 35 -8.61 -5.70 -6.93
CA GLY A 35 -8.13 -6.97 -6.38
C GLY A 35 -7.52 -7.90 -7.44
N PHE A 36 -8.04 -7.87 -8.66
CA PHE A 36 -7.41 -8.56 -9.80
C PHE A 36 -6.01 -7.99 -10.10
N ALA A 37 -5.84 -6.66 -10.18
CA ALA A 37 -4.52 -6.05 -10.37
C ALA A 37 -3.55 -6.44 -9.25
N ALA A 38 -4.01 -6.42 -7.99
CA ALA A 38 -3.22 -6.85 -6.84
C ALA A 38 -2.81 -8.33 -6.92
N ALA A 39 -3.72 -9.21 -7.36
CA ALA A 39 -3.42 -10.63 -7.55
C ALA A 39 -2.35 -10.85 -8.63
N VAL A 40 -2.45 -10.15 -9.77
CA VAL A 40 -1.43 -10.19 -10.84
C VAL A 40 -0.07 -9.78 -10.31
N MET A 41 0.00 -8.69 -9.56
CA MET A 41 1.24 -8.20 -8.95
C MET A 41 1.81 -9.22 -7.95
N VAL A 42 0.97 -9.78 -7.09
CA VAL A 42 1.35 -10.78 -6.07
C VAL A 42 1.93 -12.04 -6.70
N PHE A 43 1.31 -12.59 -7.73
CA PHE A 43 1.83 -13.78 -8.42
C PHE A 43 3.17 -13.48 -9.09
N SER A 44 3.30 -12.33 -9.77
CA SER A 44 4.53 -11.91 -10.42
C SER A 44 5.68 -11.75 -9.43
N LEU A 45 5.40 -11.08 -8.31
CA LEU A 45 6.38 -10.84 -7.27
C LEU A 45 6.78 -12.13 -6.56
N SER A 46 5.83 -13.06 -6.34
CA SER A 46 6.08 -14.35 -5.71
C SER A 46 7.07 -15.21 -6.50
N GLU A 47 6.91 -15.28 -7.83
CA GLU A 47 7.84 -16.05 -8.68
C GLU A 47 9.28 -15.52 -8.57
N MET A 48 9.45 -14.20 -8.68
CA MET A 48 10.78 -13.58 -8.60
C MET A 48 11.40 -13.71 -7.21
N ALA A 49 10.58 -13.52 -6.15
CA ALA A 49 11.04 -13.56 -4.78
C ALA A 49 11.49 -14.94 -4.30
N VAL A 50 10.94 -15.99 -4.89
CA VAL A 50 11.33 -17.37 -4.59
C VAL A 50 12.65 -17.75 -5.25
N VAL A 51 12.87 -17.28 -6.48
CA VAL A 51 14.12 -17.55 -7.23
C VAL A 51 15.28 -16.67 -6.72
N HIS A 52 14.98 -15.43 -6.36
CA HIS A 52 15.95 -14.46 -5.85
C HIS A 52 15.49 -13.82 -4.54
N PRO A 53 15.56 -14.54 -3.41
CA PRO A 53 15.27 -13.94 -2.11
C PRO A 53 16.26 -12.81 -1.83
N SER A 54 15.78 -11.57 -1.81
CA SER A 54 16.62 -10.38 -1.63
C SER A 54 15.90 -9.34 -0.77
N ALA A 55 16.64 -8.73 0.16
CA ALA A 55 16.14 -7.61 0.95
C ALA A 55 15.82 -6.37 0.10
N GLY A 56 16.44 -6.24 -1.08
CA GLY A 56 16.14 -5.21 -2.07
C GLY A 56 14.87 -5.48 -2.88
N SER A 57 14.33 -6.70 -2.82
CA SER A 57 13.05 -7.13 -3.43
C SER A 57 12.88 -6.63 -4.88
N PHE A 58 11.72 -6.03 -5.19
CA PHE A 58 11.37 -5.54 -6.53
C PHE A 58 12.39 -4.53 -7.10
N GLY A 59 13.10 -3.77 -6.27
CA GLY A 59 14.17 -2.89 -6.72
C GLY A 59 15.33 -3.65 -7.31
N THR A 60 15.73 -4.77 -6.68
CA THR A 60 16.76 -5.68 -7.18
C THR A 60 16.29 -6.41 -8.44
N TYR A 61 15.04 -6.86 -8.49
CA TYR A 61 14.50 -7.52 -9.69
C TYR A 61 14.44 -6.57 -10.88
N ALA A 62 14.04 -5.30 -10.68
CA ALA A 62 14.10 -4.30 -11.74
C ALA A 62 15.53 -4.06 -12.25
N GLU A 63 16.52 -4.06 -11.36
CA GLU A 63 17.92 -3.91 -11.72
C GLU A 63 18.44 -5.10 -12.56
N ILE A 64 18.13 -6.34 -12.16
CA ILE A 64 18.58 -7.58 -12.82
C ILE A 64 17.85 -7.82 -14.14
N TYR A 65 16.54 -7.64 -14.15
CA TYR A 65 15.70 -8.06 -15.28
C TYR A 65 15.37 -6.94 -16.26
N LEU A 66 15.49 -5.69 -15.87
CA LEU A 66 15.36 -4.54 -16.77
C LEU A 66 16.73 -3.86 -16.95
N ASN A 67 17.10 -2.98 -16.02
CA ASN A 67 18.39 -2.28 -16.02
C ASN A 67 18.61 -1.52 -14.70
N PRO A 68 19.85 -1.05 -14.39
CA PRO A 68 20.15 -0.29 -13.17
C PRO A 68 19.37 1.01 -13.00
N TRP A 69 18.98 1.67 -14.10
CA TRP A 69 18.13 2.86 -14.05
C TRP A 69 16.75 2.52 -13.49
N ALA A 70 16.12 1.47 -14.00
CA ALA A 70 14.80 1.03 -13.53
C ALA A 70 14.84 0.64 -12.04
N GLY A 71 15.91 -0.08 -11.61
CA GLY A 71 16.10 -0.44 -10.20
C GLY A 71 16.23 0.78 -9.28
N THR A 72 16.94 1.81 -9.72
CA THR A 72 17.09 3.07 -8.97
C THR A 72 15.78 3.85 -8.92
N VAL A 73 15.14 4.04 -10.08
CA VAL A 73 13.88 4.80 -10.20
C VAL A 73 12.78 4.17 -9.36
N VAL A 74 12.63 2.83 -9.40
CA VAL A 74 11.58 2.15 -8.64
C VAL A 74 11.78 2.26 -7.13
N ARG A 75 13.03 2.15 -6.64
CA ARG A 75 13.33 2.31 -5.20
C ARG A 75 13.03 3.71 -4.69
N TYR A 76 13.46 4.74 -5.41
CA TYR A 76 13.17 6.15 -5.06
C TYR A 76 11.68 6.47 -5.14
N THR A 77 10.99 5.94 -6.18
CA THR A 77 9.56 6.17 -6.37
C THR A 77 8.74 5.46 -5.29
N TYR A 78 9.14 4.24 -4.88
CA TYR A 78 8.52 3.58 -3.75
C TYR A 78 8.74 4.34 -2.44
N TRP A 79 9.97 4.81 -2.18
CA TRP A 79 10.25 5.64 -1.01
C TRP A 79 9.37 6.89 -0.98
N MET A 80 9.28 7.62 -2.07
CA MET A 80 8.42 8.80 -2.18
C MET A 80 6.95 8.45 -1.95
N ALA A 81 6.45 7.39 -2.60
CA ALA A 81 5.07 6.95 -2.46
C ALA A 81 4.72 6.64 -0.99
N GLN A 82 5.59 5.92 -0.28
CA GLN A 82 5.38 5.58 1.13
C GLN A 82 5.47 6.79 2.05
N VAL A 83 6.42 7.71 1.83
CA VAL A 83 6.52 8.97 2.58
C VAL A 83 5.23 9.79 2.45
N ILE A 84 4.73 9.93 1.22
CA ILE A 84 3.49 10.67 0.95
C ILE A 84 2.26 9.92 1.52
N ALA A 85 2.24 8.58 1.44
CA ALA A 85 1.18 7.78 2.04
C ALA A 85 1.11 7.97 3.57
N VAL A 86 2.25 7.97 4.27
CA VAL A 86 2.29 8.26 5.72
C VAL A 86 1.77 9.68 6.00
N GLY A 87 2.09 10.66 5.15
CA GLY A 87 1.52 11.99 5.22
C GLY A 87 -0.01 11.98 5.10
N ALA A 88 -0.55 11.28 4.09
CA ALA A 88 -2.00 11.12 3.91
C ALA A 88 -2.66 10.42 5.10
N GLU A 89 -2.05 9.34 5.60
CA GLU A 89 -2.54 8.59 6.76
C GLU A 89 -2.54 9.43 8.04
N SER A 90 -1.53 10.31 8.21
CA SER A 90 -1.50 11.24 9.34
C SER A 90 -2.61 12.28 9.27
N VAL A 91 -2.96 12.76 8.05
CA VAL A 91 -4.10 13.65 7.84
C VAL A 91 -5.40 12.93 8.16
N ALA A 92 -5.56 11.68 7.72
CA ALA A 92 -6.72 10.86 8.06
C ALA A 92 -6.85 10.63 9.57
N ALA A 93 -5.75 10.33 10.26
CA ALA A 93 -5.73 10.21 11.72
C ALA A 93 -6.16 11.52 12.40
N GLY A 94 -5.73 12.67 11.87
CA GLY A 94 -6.19 13.98 12.31
C GLY A 94 -7.70 14.19 12.14
N VAL A 95 -8.24 13.78 10.97
CA VAL A 95 -9.70 13.82 10.72
C VAL A 95 -10.46 12.91 11.69
N TYR A 96 -9.94 11.71 12.02
CA TYR A 96 -10.59 10.83 13.00
C TYR A 96 -10.64 11.44 14.41
N MET A 97 -9.64 12.24 14.78
CA MET A 97 -9.62 12.94 16.07
C MET A 97 -10.69 14.03 16.18
N THR A 98 -11.12 14.65 15.08
CA THR A 98 -12.19 15.65 15.13
C THR A 98 -13.55 15.07 15.55
N TYR A 99 -13.70 13.75 15.54
CA TYR A 99 -14.88 13.08 16.09
C TYR A 99 -15.05 13.34 17.62
N TRP A 100 -13.95 13.36 18.35
CA TRP A 100 -13.95 13.62 19.80
C TRP A 100 -13.58 15.07 20.14
N PHE A 101 -12.81 15.72 19.28
CA PHE A 101 -12.28 17.07 19.48
C PHE A 101 -12.56 17.95 18.25
N PRO A 102 -13.84 18.31 18.01
CA PRO A 102 -14.25 19.00 16.79
C PRO A 102 -13.60 20.38 16.61
N ASP A 103 -13.29 21.06 17.71
CA ASP A 103 -12.70 22.41 17.68
C ASP A 103 -11.19 22.40 17.43
N THR A 104 -10.54 21.24 17.43
CA THR A 104 -9.08 21.15 17.26
C THR A 104 -8.73 20.96 15.79
N PRO A 105 -7.83 21.80 15.24
CA PRO A 105 -7.46 21.72 13.84
C PRO A 105 -6.83 20.37 13.46
N VAL A 106 -7.24 19.81 12.32
CA VAL A 106 -6.74 18.53 11.78
C VAL A 106 -5.21 18.49 11.69
N TRP A 107 -4.58 19.57 11.22
CA TRP A 107 -3.13 19.64 11.04
C TRP A 107 -2.34 19.43 12.35
N LEU A 108 -2.90 19.85 13.49
CA LEU A 108 -2.24 19.67 14.79
C LEU A 108 -2.13 18.20 15.14
N TRP A 109 -3.22 17.44 15.01
CA TRP A 109 -3.24 16.01 15.22
C TRP A 109 -2.38 15.26 14.21
N SER A 110 -2.42 15.68 12.93
CA SER A 110 -1.61 15.08 11.87
C SER A 110 -0.12 15.16 12.19
N LEU A 111 0.36 16.34 12.57
CA LEU A 111 1.76 16.53 12.96
C LEU A 111 2.11 15.80 14.26
N ALA A 112 1.20 15.82 15.26
CA ALA A 112 1.42 15.14 16.54
C ALA A 112 1.61 13.62 16.33
N PHE A 113 0.74 12.97 15.56
CA PHE A 113 0.86 11.55 15.26
C PHE A 113 2.11 11.22 14.42
N ALA A 114 2.40 12.02 13.37
CA ALA A 114 3.58 11.83 12.57
C ALA A 114 4.85 11.93 13.44
N PHE A 115 4.96 12.96 14.27
CA PHE A 115 6.11 13.16 15.16
C PHE A 115 6.24 12.02 16.18
N THR A 116 5.14 11.61 16.82
CA THR A 116 5.11 10.55 17.82
C THR A 116 5.61 9.23 17.22
N LEU A 117 5.12 8.86 16.02
CA LEU A 117 5.54 7.62 15.37
C LEU A 117 7.00 7.67 14.91
N LEU A 118 7.48 8.81 14.41
CA LEU A 118 8.89 8.98 14.07
C LEU A 118 9.78 8.84 15.30
N TYR A 119 9.37 9.40 16.44
CA TYR A 119 10.09 9.24 17.71
C TYR A 119 10.19 7.77 18.11
N PHE A 120 9.09 7.00 18.11
CA PHE A 120 9.13 5.58 18.47
C PHE A 120 9.96 4.76 17.49
N ASN A 121 9.84 4.99 16.18
CA ASN A 121 10.64 4.29 15.17
C ASN A 121 12.14 4.58 15.26
N SER A 122 12.54 5.74 15.82
CA SER A 122 13.95 6.09 16.01
C SER A 122 14.61 5.35 17.19
N ARG A 123 13.84 4.81 18.15
CA ARG A 123 14.35 4.24 19.39
C ARG A 123 14.74 2.77 19.29
N SER A 124 13.90 1.89 18.75
CA SER A 124 14.22 0.46 18.68
C SER A 124 13.34 -0.31 17.71
N VAL A 125 13.97 -1.17 16.91
CA VAL A 125 13.29 -2.09 15.97
C VAL A 125 12.50 -3.18 16.70
N ASN A 126 12.91 -3.60 17.91
CA ASN A 126 12.24 -4.67 18.64
C ASN A 126 10.83 -4.31 19.09
N HIS A 127 10.59 -3.05 19.46
CA HIS A 127 9.25 -2.58 19.85
C HIS A 127 8.28 -2.46 18.67
N PHE A 128 8.81 -2.23 17.46
CA PHE A 128 8.02 -2.15 16.23
C PHE A 128 7.16 -3.40 16.03
N GLY A 129 7.76 -4.59 16.07
CA GLY A 129 7.03 -5.83 15.80
C GLY A 129 5.92 -6.13 16.81
N THR A 130 6.13 -5.80 18.08
CA THR A 130 5.12 -6.02 19.13
C THR A 130 3.94 -5.06 19.00
N ILE A 131 4.22 -3.78 18.76
CA ILE A 131 3.17 -2.75 18.55
C ILE A 131 2.34 -3.10 17.31
N GLU A 132 3.00 -3.46 16.20
CA GLU A 132 2.33 -3.81 14.95
C GLU A 132 1.49 -5.08 15.08
N TYR A 133 1.92 -6.06 15.86
CA TYR A 133 1.11 -7.26 16.11
C TYR A 133 -0.23 -6.92 16.76
N TRP A 134 -0.24 -6.09 17.82
CA TRP A 134 -1.47 -5.69 18.50
C TRP A 134 -2.37 -4.82 17.61
N PHE A 135 -1.80 -3.87 16.91
CA PHE A 135 -2.56 -3.06 15.97
C PHE A 135 -3.18 -3.88 14.84
N ALA A 136 -2.42 -4.81 14.25
CA ALA A 136 -2.93 -5.70 13.22
C ALA A 136 -4.04 -6.61 13.75
N LEU A 137 -3.91 -7.12 14.97
CA LEU A 137 -4.93 -7.96 15.60
C LEU A 137 -6.24 -7.19 15.82
N ILE A 138 -6.16 -5.95 16.36
CA ILE A 138 -7.34 -5.09 16.56
C ILE A 138 -8.07 -4.87 15.24
N LYS A 139 -7.35 -4.53 14.15
CA LYS A 139 -7.93 -4.32 12.82
C LYS A 139 -8.67 -5.54 12.29
N VAL A 140 -8.01 -6.71 12.34
CA VAL A 140 -8.57 -7.95 11.81
C VAL A 140 -9.82 -8.34 12.60
N ILE A 141 -9.76 -8.30 13.93
CA ILE A 141 -10.92 -8.59 14.78
C ILE A 141 -12.07 -7.62 14.47
N ALA A 142 -11.78 -6.34 14.38
CA ALA A 142 -12.79 -5.33 14.13
C ALA A 142 -13.47 -5.51 12.75
N ILE A 143 -12.72 -5.82 11.70
CA ILE A 143 -13.30 -6.09 10.37
C ILE A 143 -14.14 -7.37 10.39
N VAL A 144 -13.67 -8.43 11.03
CA VAL A 144 -14.44 -9.68 11.14
C VAL A 144 -15.73 -9.44 11.92
N VAL A 145 -15.66 -8.77 13.06
CA VAL A 145 -16.85 -8.42 13.87
C VAL A 145 -17.80 -7.52 13.08
N PHE A 146 -17.28 -6.54 12.35
CA PHE A 146 -18.07 -5.67 11.46
C PHE A 146 -18.82 -6.50 10.39
N ILE A 147 -18.13 -7.43 9.74
CA ILE A 147 -18.73 -8.31 8.72
C ILE A 147 -19.81 -9.21 9.35
N LEU A 148 -19.55 -9.82 10.51
CA LEU A 148 -20.49 -10.71 11.17
C LEU A 148 -21.75 -9.95 11.65
N ILE A 149 -21.58 -8.82 12.32
CA ILE A 149 -22.70 -7.99 12.78
C ILE A 149 -23.48 -7.45 11.58
N GLY A 150 -22.79 -6.95 10.56
CA GLY A 150 -23.42 -6.44 9.35
C GLY A 150 -24.24 -7.52 8.63
N ALA A 151 -23.67 -8.70 8.44
CA ALA A 151 -24.39 -9.83 7.83
C ALA A 151 -25.58 -10.27 8.68
N ALA A 152 -25.45 -10.39 10.01
CA ALA A 152 -26.54 -10.72 10.91
C ALA A 152 -27.70 -9.72 10.81
N THR A 153 -27.39 -8.43 10.76
CA THR A 153 -28.42 -7.38 10.65
C THR A 153 -29.09 -7.39 9.27
N ILE A 154 -28.36 -7.59 8.19
CA ILE A 154 -28.93 -7.71 6.83
C ILE A 154 -29.93 -8.87 6.79
N LEU A 155 -29.60 -9.99 7.41
CA LEU A 155 -30.44 -11.20 7.50
C LEU A 155 -31.56 -11.09 8.53
N GLY A 156 -31.64 -10.02 9.32
CA GLY A 156 -32.66 -9.82 10.36
C GLY A 156 -32.44 -10.66 11.63
N ILE A 157 -31.21 -11.11 11.89
CA ILE A 157 -30.87 -11.86 13.10
C ILE A 157 -30.70 -10.89 14.27
N GLY A 158 -31.65 -10.89 15.19
CA GLY A 158 -31.64 -10.04 16.41
C GLY A 158 -32.03 -8.58 16.23
N MET A 159 -32.25 -8.11 15.00
CA MET A 159 -32.67 -6.74 14.67
C MET A 159 -33.62 -6.74 13.47
N LYS A 160 -34.32 -5.62 13.23
CA LYS A 160 -35.12 -5.47 12.00
C LYS A 160 -34.19 -5.58 10.77
N PRO A 161 -34.53 -6.43 9.75
CA PRO A 161 -33.71 -6.57 8.57
C PRO A 161 -33.59 -5.24 7.81
N VAL A 162 -32.37 -4.85 7.45
CA VAL A 162 -32.15 -3.66 6.62
C VAL A 162 -32.53 -3.94 5.16
N GLY A 163 -32.44 -5.21 4.74
CA GLY A 163 -32.71 -5.62 3.36
C GLY A 163 -31.68 -5.08 2.36
N PHE A 164 -32.01 -5.17 1.07
CA PHE A 164 -31.12 -4.77 -0.03
C PHE A 164 -31.60 -3.50 -0.75
N HIS A 165 -32.52 -2.73 -0.16
CA HIS A 165 -33.08 -1.56 -0.78
C HIS A 165 -32.00 -0.53 -1.16
N ASN A 166 -30.99 -0.30 -0.30
CA ASN A 166 -29.91 0.64 -0.56
C ASN A 166 -29.00 0.24 -1.73
N LEU A 167 -29.01 -1.03 -2.14
CA LEU A 167 -28.22 -1.48 -3.30
C LEU A 167 -28.90 -1.18 -4.64
N THR A 168 -30.23 -1.30 -4.71
CA THR A 168 -30.95 -1.26 -6.00
C THR A 168 -32.17 -0.34 -6.00
N GLY A 169 -32.71 0.01 -4.85
CA GLY A 169 -33.94 0.78 -4.71
C GLY A 169 -33.75 2.30 -4.73
N LEU A 170 -32.51 2.78 -4.66
CA LEU A 170 -32.20 4.21 -4.74
C LEU A 170 -32.13 4.69 -6.21
N PRO A 171 -32.32 6.01 -6.48
CA PRO A 171 -32.19 6.57 -7.80
C PRO A 171 -30.85 6.19 -8.47
N GLY A 172 -30.92 5.65 -9.70
CA GLY A 172 -29.76 5.13 -10.45
C GLY A 172 -29.43 3.66 -10.17
N GLY A 173 -30.12 3.00 -9.22
CA GLY A 173 -29.96 1.58 -8.92
C GLY A 173 -28.57 1.20 -8.45
N PHE A 174 -28.10 0.00 -8.86
CA PHE A 174 -26.80 -0.54 -8.45
C PHE A 174 -25.60 0.25 -9.01
N MET A 175 -25.73 0.86 -10.20
CA MET A 175 -24.67 1.62 -10.87
C MET A 175 -25.13 3.06 -11.17
N PRO A 176 -25.34 3.91 -10.16
CA PRO A 176 -25.96 5.24 -10.32
C PRO A 176 -25.15 6.18 -11.22
N LYS A 177 -23.85 5.98 -11.34
CA LYS A 177 -22.95 6.75 -12.21
C LYS A 177 -22.38 5.93 -13.37
N GLY A 178 -23.01 4.80 -13.69
CA GLY A 178 -22.62 3.92 -14.78
C GLY A 178 -21.21 3.35 -14.63
N PHE A 179 -20.69 2.79 -15.74
CA PHE A 179 -19.34 2.20 -15.74
C PHE A 179 -18.22 3.22 -15.49
N GLY A 180 -18.41 4.49 -15.91
CA GLY A 180 -17.44 5.56 -15.65
C GLY A 180 -17.21 5.77 -14.14
N GLY A 181 -18.28 5.73 -13.33
CA GLY A 181 -18.16 5.81 -11.87
C GLY A 181 -17.46 4.61 -11.28
N VAL A 182 -17.76 3.38 -11.74
CA VAL A 182 -17.06 2.16 -11.34
C VAL A 182 -15.57 2.27 -11.65
N TRP A 183 -15.23 2.74 -12.85
CA TRP A 183 -13.84 2.92 -13.27
C TRP A 183 -13.09 3.94 -12.41
N MET A 184 -13.68 5.09 -12.09
CA MET A 184 -13.07 6.08 -11.20
C MET A 184 -12.83 5.52 -9.79
N ALA A 185 -13.71 4.67 -9.29
CA ALA A 185 -13.53 4.01 -7.99
C ALA A 185 -12.44 2.93 -8.01
N VAL A 186 -12.08 2.34 -9.18
CA VAL A 186 -10.93 1.43 -9.30
C VAL A 186 -9.64 2.13 -8.89
N ILE A 187 -9.49 3.42 -9.19
CA ILE A 187 -8.33 4.23 -8.79
C ILE A 187 -8.10 4.13 -7.27
N VAL A 188 -9.15 4.34 -6.49
CA VAL A 188 -9.10 4.24 -5.03
C VAL A 188 -8.86 2.80 -4.57
N GLY A 189 -9.51 1.84 -5.24
CA GLY A 189 -9.36 0.42 -4.95
C GLY A 189 -7.91 -0.05 -5.08
N VAL A 190 -7.19 0.35 -6.13
CA VAL A 190 -5.79 -0.04 -6.35
C VAL A 190 -4.89 0.38 -5.18
N LEU A 191 -5.04 1.62 -4.67
CA LEU A 191 -4.25 2.04 -3.51
C LEU A 191 -4.65 1.29 -2.23
N SER A 192 -5.92 0.92 -2.09
CA SER A 192 -6.36 0.16 -0.92
C SER A 192 -5.69 -1.21 -0.80
N PHE A 193 -5.20 -1.77 -1.92
CA PHE A 193 -4.39 -2.99 -1.94
C PHE A 193 -2.88 -2.75 -1.83
N ASN A 194 -2.41 -1.48 -1.81
CA ASN A 194 -0.99 -1.17 -1.61
C ASN A 194 -0.52 -1.69 -0.24
N GLY A 195 0.76 -2.09 -0.16
CA GLY A 195 1.35 -2.68 1.04
C GLY A 195 1.39 -4.21 1.04
N ILE A 196 0.75 -4.89 0.07
CA ILE A 196 0.87 -6.36 -0.07
C ILE A 196 2.32 -6.75 -0.40
N GLU A 197 3.02 -5.93 -1.15
CA GLU A 197 4.42 -6.12 -1.55
C GLU A 197 5.41 -6.14 -0.38
N VAL A 198 5.01 -5.64 0.79
CA VAL A 198 5.83 -5.61 2.03
C VAL A 198 6.37 -7.00 2.39
N ILE A 199 5.57 -8.05 2.19
CA ILE A 199 5.97 -9.44 2.46
C ILE A 199 7.19 -9.83 1.62
N ALA A 200 7.27 -9.37 0.37
CA ALA A 200 8.41 -9.65 -0.48
C ALA A 200 9.66 -8.83 -0.09
N VAL A 201 9.49 -7.64 0.46
CA VAL A 201 10.60 -6.83 1.00
C VAL A 201 11.23 -7.50 2.21
N THR A 202 10.44 -8.21 3.02
CA THR A 202 10.92 -8.96 4.19
C THR A 202 11.44 -10.37 3.85
N SER A 203 11.45 -10.74 2.57
CA SER A 203 11.83 -12.09 2.12
C SER A 203 13.29 -12.48 2.46
N GLY A 204 14.20 -11.53 2.44
CA GLY A 204 15.60 -11.74 2.81
C GLY A 204 15.83 -12.14 4.27
N GLU A 205 14.85 -11.96 5.14
CA GLU A 205 14.88 -12.32 6.58
C GLU A 205 14.16 -13.65 6.87
N THR A 206 13.59 -14.32 5.84
CA THR A 206 12.73 -15.51 6.00
C THR A 206 13.55 -16.80 5.93
N LYS A 207 13.35 -17.73 6.89
CA LYS A 207 14.11 -19.01 6.97
C LYS A 207 13.84 -19.97 5.80
N ASP A 208 12.61 -20.00 5.26
CA ASP A 208 12.23 -20.84 4.09
C ASP A 208 11.43 -19.96 3.10
N PRO A 209 12.12 -19.15 2.28
CA PRO A 209 11.45 -18.22 1.37
C PRO A 209 10.62 -18.94 0.30
N VAL A 210 11.03 -20.13 -0.15
CA VAL A 210 10.34 -20.86 -1.23
C VAL A 210 8.92 -21.24 -0.87
N ARG A 211 8.67 -21.66 0.36
CA ARG A 211 7.33 -22.05 0.83
C ARG A 211 6.58 -20.89 1.47
N THR A 212 7.27 -20.09 2.25
CA THR A 212 6.65 -19.08 3.12
C THR A 212 6.17 -17.87 2.34
N ILE A 213 6.95 -17.36 1.38
CA ILE A 213 6.62 -16.11 0.65
C ILE A 213 5.37 -16.28 -0.22
N PRO A 214 5.26 -17.30 -1.10
CA PRO A 214 4.09 -17.46 -1.94
C PRO A 214 2.82 -17.71 -1.13
N ALA A 215 2.91 -18.52 -0.08
CA ALA A 215 1.79 -18.80 0.81
C ALA A 215 1.33 -17.53 1.54
N ALA A 216 2.25 -16.72 2.05
CA ALA A 216 1.96 -15.47 2.74
C ALA A 216 1.32 -14.45 1.79
N LEU A 217 1.89 -14.24 0.60
CA LEU A 217 1.39 -13.30 -0.40
C LEU A 217 -0.01 -13.67 -0.90
N ARG A 218 -0.23 -14.94 -1.26
CA ARG A 218 -1.54 -15.44 -1.73
C ARG A 218 -2.59 -15.32 -0.63
N THR A 219 -2.26 -15.76 0.58
CA THR A 219 -3.18 -15.70 1.72
C THR A 219 -3.55 -14.27 2.06
N MET A 220 -2.57 -13.34 1.99
CA MET A 220 -2.80 -11.94 2.24
C MET A 220 -3.69 -11.30 1.16
N ALA A 221 -3.40 -11.55 -0.12
CA ALA A 221 -4.20 -11.03 -1.22
C ALA A 221 -5.67 -11.52 -1.13
N LEU A 222 -5.88 -12.82 -0.84
CA LEU A 222 -7.22 -13.38 -0.67
C LEU A 222 -7.96 -12.77 0.53
N ARG A 223 -7.29 -12.62 1.67
CA ARG A 223 -7.88 -12.01 2.88
C ARG A 223 -8.27 -10.56 2.63
N LEU A 224 -7.40 -9.77 2.01
CA LEU A 224 -7.70 -8.39 1.70
C LEU A 224 -8.86 -8.27 0.70
N PHE A 225 -8.85 -9.09 -0.34
CA PHE A 225 -9.95 -9.13 -1.29
C PHE A 225 -11.29 -9.43 -0.60
N LEU A 226 -11.35 -10.50 0.20
CA LEU A 226 -12.57 -10.86 0.93
C LEU A 226 -12.98 -9.77 1.92
N PHE A 227 -12.06 -9.22 2.70
CA PHE A 227 -12.37 -8.18 3.66
C PHE A 227 -12.90 -6.92 2.98
N TYR A 228 -12.30 -6.51 1.85
CA TYR A 228 -12.72 -5.29 1.16
C TYR A 228 -14.08 -5.46 0.48
N VAL A 229 -14.26 -6.54 -0.27
CA VAL A 229 -15.52 -6.81 -0.98
C VAL A 229 -16.67 -7.00 0.00
N LEU A 230 -16.49 -7.82 1.05
CA LEU A 230 -17.54 -8.07 2.04
C LEU A 230 -17.84 -6.84 2.91
N ALA A 231 -16.80 -6.16 3.40
CA ALA A 231 -17.01 -5.00 4.24
C ALA A 231 -17.67 -3.84 3.49
N LEU A 232 -17.24 -3.57 2.25
CA LEU A 232 -17.89 -2.55 1.42
C LEU A 232 -19.31 -2.96 1.01
N GLY A 233 -19.54 -4.25 0.73
CA GLY A 233 -20.88 -4.77 0.49
C GLY A 233 -21.83 -4.46 1.65
N ILE A 234 -21.37 -4.65 2.88
CA ILE A 234 -22.13 -4.29 4.08
C ILE A 234 -22.34 -2.78 4.18
N VAL A 235 -21.29 -1.97 3.99
CA VAL A 235 -21.39 -0.52 4.05
C VAL A 235 -22.49 0.00 3.13
N VAL A 236 -22.47 -0.37 1.84
CA VAL A 236 -23.42 0.15 0.85
C VAL A 236 -24.81 -0.48 0.94
N THR A 237 -24.93 -1.59 1.67
CA THR A 237 -26.24 -2.19 2.00
C THR A 237 -26.89 -1.46 3.19
N PHE A 238 -26.08 -1.10 4.19
CA PHE A 238 -26.55 -0.49 5.43
C PHE A 238 -26.92 0.97 5.27
N VAL A 239 -26.06 1.76 4.62
CA VAL A 239 -26.17 3.21 4.53
C VAL A 239 -26.31 3.60 3.07
N PRO A 240 -27.27 4.48 2.73
CA PRO A 240 -27.41 5.02 1.39
C PRO A 240 -26.07 5.57 0.87
N TRP A 241 -25.69 5.22 -0.35
CA TRP A 241 -24.45 5.68 -0.96
C TRP A 241 -24.36 7.20 -1.06
N THR A 242 -25.50 7.89 -1.14
CA THR A 242 -25.59 9.34 -1.14
C THR A 242 -25.15 9.99 0.16
N GLU A 243 -25.20 9.26 1.25
CA GLU A 243 -24.74 9.71 2.56
C GLU A 243 -23.29 9.34 2.86
N THR A 244 -22.83 8.19 2.34
CA THR A 244 -21.48 7.68 2.57
C THR A 244 -20.45 8.18 1.56
N GLY A 245 -20.90 8.50 0.35
CA GLY A 245 -20.04 9.03 -0.70
C GLY A 245 -19.82 10.53 -0.52
N ALA A 246 -18.56 10.95 -0.38
CA ALA A 246 -18.21 12.36 -0.27
C ALA A 246 -16.97 12.68 -1.07
N THR A 247 -16.95 13.87 -1.67
CA THR A 247 -15.74 14.44 -2.29
C THR A 247 -14.74 14.90 -1.25
N VAL A 248 -15.25 15.30 -0.08
CA VAL A 248 -14.44 15.61 1.12
C VAL A 248 -14.84 14.63 2.21
N VAL A 249 -13.89 13.78 2.61
CA VAL A 249 -14.17 12.74 3.61
C VAL A 249 -14.05 13.33 5.00
N THR A 250 -15.20 13.58 5.62
CA THR A 250 -15.28 14.08 7.01
C THR A 250 -15.44 12.97 8.04
N GLN A 251 -15.87 11.77 7.61
CA GLN A 251 -16.06 10.61 8.47
C GLN A 251 -15.88 9.32 7.66
N SER A 252 -15.32 8.28 8.30
CA SER A 252 -15.25 6.95 7.70
C SER A 252 -16.66 6.37 7.44
N PRO A 253 -16.94 5.78 6.26
CA PRO A 253 -18.19 5.07 6.00
C PRO A 253 -18.49 3.98 7.04
N PHE A 254 -17.45 3.33 7.57
CA PHE A 254 -17.57 2.33 8.63
C PHE A 254 -18.11 2.92 9.95
N VAL A 255 -17.65 4.11 10.32
CA VAL A 255 -18.17 4.82 11.51
C VAL A 255 -19.64 5.16 11.31
N ARG A 256 -20.04 5.57 10.10
CA ARG A 256 -21.44 5.88 9.76
C ARG A 256 -22.36 4.66 9.88
N VAL A 257 -21.93 3.48 9.45
CA VAL A 257 -22.70 2.23 9.63
C VAL A 257 -23.04 2.03 11.11
N PHE A 258 -22.08 2.20 12.00
CA PHE A 258 -22.32 2.07 13.44
C PHE A 258 -23.15 3.21 14.04
N ALA A 259 -23.06 4.41 13.49
CA ALA A 259 -23.94 5.52 13.90
C ALA A 259 -25.41 5.22 13.57
N HIS A 260 -25.68 4.55 12.44
CA HIS A 260 -27.05 4.15 12.04
C HIS A 260 -27.53 2.86 12.73
N SER A 261 -26.64 2.07 13.33
CA SER A 261 -27.01 0.81 13.98
C SER A 261 -27.83 0.98 15.27
N GLY A 262 -27.92 2.19 15.83
CA GLY A 262 -28.57 2.47 17.09
C GLY A 262 -27.85 1.94 18.33
N ILE A 263 -26.66 1.29 18.17
CA ILE A 263 -25.86 0.77 19.28
C ILE A 263 -25.10 1.94 19.93
N ARG A 264 -25.40 2.19 21.20
CA ARG A 264 -24.77 3.29 21.95
C ARG A 264 -23.23 3.14 21.94
N HIS A 265 -22.53 4.23 21.67
CA HIS A 265 -21.06 4.32 21.61
C HIS A 265 -20.36 3.51 20.51
N ALA A 266 -21.07 2.72 19.69
CA ALA A 266 -20.45 1.88 18.67
C ALA A 266 -19.69 2.69 17.59
N ALA A 267 -20.22 3.84 17.21
CA ALA A 267 -19.53 4.74 16.25
C ALA A 267 -18.19 5.25 16.81
N GLY A 268 -18.13 5.61 18.10
CA GLY A 268 -16.88 6.03 18.75
C GLY A 268 -15.86 4.90 18.85
N ILE A 269 -16.31 3.67 19.17
CA ILE A 269 -15.45 2.49 19.18
C ILE A 269 -14.90 2.23 17.77
N MET A 270 -15.75 2.28 16.73
CA MET A 270 -15.31 2.09 15.37
C MET A 270 -14.36 3.20 14.91
N ASN A 271 -14.60 4.45 15.33
CA ASN A 271 -13.70 5.55 15.05
C ASN A 271 -12.31 5.35 15.70
N PHE A 272 -12.24 4.79 16.91
CA PHE A 272 -11.00 4.39 17.55
C PHE A 272 -10.29 3.28 16.76
N VAL A 273 -11.03 2.28 16.26
CA VAL A 273 -10.47 1.21 15.44
C VAL A 273 -9.86 1.76 14.15
N VAL A 274 -10.55 2.63 13.43
CA VAL A 274 -10.02 3.19 12.18
C VAL A 274 -8.82 4.11 12.42
N LEU A 275 -8.79 4.82 13.56
CA LEU A 275 -7.62 5.59 14.00
C LEU A 275 -6.42 4.66 14.26
N THR A 276 -6.61 3.58 15.01
CA THR A 276 -5.52 2.61 15.27
C THR A 276 -5.06 1.94 13.98
N ALA A 277 -5.95 1.73 13.01
CA ALA A 277 -5.60 1.21 11.71
C ALA A 277 -4.71 2.18 10.91
N ALA A 278 -5.01 3.48 10.93
CA ALA A 278 -4.17 4.50 10.33
C ALA A 278 -2.77 4.54 10.97
N LEU A 279 -2.71 4.56 12.31
CA LEU A 279 -1.44 4.61 13.05
C LEU A 279 -0.56 3.38 12.81
N SER A 280 -1.17 2.19 12.69
CA SER A 280 -0.45 0.95 12.36
C SER A 280 0.13 0.99 10.95
N SER A 281 -0.67 1.42 9.95
CA SER A 281 -0.18 1.56 8.58
C SER A 281 0.95 2.59 8.49
N MET A 282 0.80 3.75 9.13
CA MET A 282 1.88 4.75 9.26
C MET A 282 3.15 4.14 9.85
N ASN A 283 3.03 3.38 10.94
CA ASN A 283 4.17 2.76 11.62
C ASN A 283 4.94 1.81 10.69
N THR A 284 4.22 0.94 9.97
CA THR A 284 4.81 0.02 8.99
C THR A 284 5.46 0.78 7.83
N ASN A 285 4.80 1.82 7.30
CA ASN A 285 5.31 2.57 6.17
C ASN A 285 6.53 3.42 6.51
N VAL A 286 6.63 3.98 7.73
CA VAL A 286 7.86 4.66 8.23
C VAL A 286 9.04 3.69 8.26
N TYR A 287 8.81 2.46 8.72
CA TYR A 287 9.82 1.41 8.71
C TYR A 287 10.30 1.09 7.29
N LEU A 288 9.38 0.94 6.33
CA LEU A 288 9.69 0.67 4.92
C LEU A 288 10.45 1.83 4.25
N CYS A 289 10.02 3.07 4.47
CA CYS A 289 10.70 4.26 3.95
C CYS A 289 12.17 4.29 4.36
N SER A 290 12.42 4.07 5.64
CA SER A 290 13.78 4.13 6.18
C SER A 290 14.69 3.03 5.60
N ARG A 291 14.17 1.82 5.45
CA ARG A 291 14.91 0.69 4.88
C ARG A 291 15.16 0.85 3.38
N MET A 292 14.20 1.39 2.64
CA MET A 292 14.39 1.64 1.22
C MET A 292 15.47 2.70 0.98
N LEU A 293 15.45 3.78 1.75
CA LEU A 293 16.46 4.83 1.65
C LEU A 293 17.86 4.35 2.09
N PHE A 294 17.90 3.52 3.14
CA PHE A 294 19.12 2.84 3.58
C PHE A 294 19.68 1.91 2.50
N SER A 295 18.82 1.11 1.84
CA SER A 295 19.22 0.21 0.74
C SER A 295 19.79 0.99 -0.44
N LEU A 296 19.17 2.11 -0.83
CA LEU A 296 19.68 3.01 -1.86
C LEU A 296 21.08 3.54 -1.53
N ALA A 297 21.30 3.92 -0.26
CA ALA A 297 22.60 4.44 0.17
C ALA A 297 23.70 3.36 0.21
N ARG A 298 23.34 2.12 0.55
CA ARG A 298 24.27 0.97 0.46
C ARG A 298 24.67 0.62 -0.96
N GLY A 299 23.75 0.78 -1.91
CA GLY A 299 24.02 0.60 -3.33
C GLY A 299 24.71 1.81 -3.99
N ASP A 300 25.20 2.79 -3.23
CA ASP A 300 25.79 4.05 -3.73
C ASP A 300 24.86 4.88 -4.66
N TYR A 301 23.53 4.65 -4.56
CA TYR A 301 22.51 5.43 -5.28
C TYR A 301 21.95 6.60 -4.44
N ALA A 302 22.33 6.69 -3.16
CA ALA A 302 22.00 7.80 -2.26
C ALA A 302 23.23 8.17 -1.41
N PRO A 303 23.22 9.34 -0.75
CA PRO A 303 24.35 9.79 0.08
C PRO A 303 24.71 8.76 1.16
N ARG A 304 26.01 8.45 1.30
CA ARG A 304 26.54 7.41 2.19
C ARG A 304 26.19 7.59 3.67
N PHE A 305 25.90 8.81 4.13
CA PHE A 305 25.51 9.04 5.54
C PHE A 305 24.17 8.35 5.88
N LEU A 306 23.30 8.12 4.89
CA LEU A 306 22.02 7.42 5.06
C LEU A 306 22.20 5.88 5.28
N ALA A 307 23.38 5.36 4.95
CA ALA A 307 23.74 3.96 5.19
C ALA A 307 24.32 3.70 6.59
N ARG A 308 24.40 4.74 7.46
CA ARG A 308 24.92 4.57 8.82
C ARG A 308 23.86 3.99 9.73
N LEU A 309 24.26 2.93 10.47
CA LEU A 309 23.43 2.31 11.50
C LEU A 309 23.83 2.84 12.89
N SER A 310 22.85 3.01 13.75
CA SER A 310 23.06 3.26 15.19
C SER A 310 23.60 2.01 15.90
N LYS A 311 23.98 2.14 17.17
CA LYS A 311 24.39 1.01 18.01
C LYS A 311 23.33 -0.11 18.10
N ASN A 312 22.06 0.23 17.90
CA ASN A 312 20.91 -0.70 17.93
C ASN A 312 20.52 -1.21 16.52
N GLY A 313 21.36 -1.03 15.49
CA GLY A 313 21.09 -1.46 14.12
C GLY A 313 20.02 -0.66 13.37
N THR A 314 19.64 0.52 13.88
CA THR A 314 18.59 1.38 13.30
C THR A 314 19.20 2.44 12.38
N PRO A 315 18.71 2.64 11.15
CA PRO A 315 19.21 3.66 10.22
C PRO A 315 18.63 5.05 10.54
N ILE A 316 19.09 5.67 11.62
CA ILE A 316 18.51 6.93 12.16
C ILE A 316 18.53 8.05 11.11
N ALA A 317 19.62 8.20 10.35
CA ALA A 317 19.69 9.22 9.31
C ALA A 317 18.61 9.06 8.23
N ALA A 318 18.34 7.81 7.81
CA ALA A 318 17.29 7.51 6.84
C ALA A 318 15.88 7.77 7.44
N ILE A 319 15.67 7.44 8.72
CA ILE A 319 14.42 7.74 9.43
C ILE A 319 14.18 9.25 9.52
N LEU A 320 15.19 10.03 9.92
CA LEU A 320 15.06 11.47 10.06
C LEU A 320 14.82 12.16 8.71
N THR A 321 15.50 11.73 7.64
CA THR A 321 15.30 12.25 6.29
C THR A 321 13.88 11.96 5.79
N SER A 322 13.41 10.70 5.93
CA SER A 322 12.04 10.33 5.59
C SER A 322 11.04 11.08 6.48
N GLY A 323 11.35 11.22 7.76
CA GLY A 323 10.54 11.91 8.75
C GLY A 323 10.33 13.38 8.43
N ALA A 324 11.36 14.09 8.00
CA ALA A 324 11.24 15.49 7.58
C ALA A 324 10.26 15.62 6.40
N CYS A 325 10.36 14.73 5.41
CA CYS A 325 9.43 14.72 4.27
C CYS A 325 8.00 14.34 4.68
N ILE A 326 7.84 13.40 5.63
CA ILE A 326 6.52 13.01 6.18
C ILE A 326 5.87 14.20 6.90
N LEU A 327 6.63 14.92 7.73
CA LEU A 327 6.12 16.10 8.43
C LEU A 327 5.71 17.22 7.47
N LEU A 328 6.47 17.41 6.38
CA LEU A 328 6.09 18.37 5.31
C LEU A 328 4.78 17.93 4.65
N ALA A 329 4.62 16.63 4.31
CA ALA A 329 3.41 16.09 3.73
C ALA A 329 2.21 16.24 4.68
N ALA A 330 2.38 15.91 5.97
CA ALA A 330 1.34 16.10 6.99
C ALA A 330 0.94 17.58 7.13
N GLY A 331 1.91 18.48 7.01
CA GLY A 331 1.70 19.92 7.08
C GLY A 331 0.83 20.51 5.96
N VAL A 332 0.67 19.79 4.82
CA VAL A 332 -0.24 20.19 3.72
C VAL A 332 -1.67 20.33 4.21
N SER A 333 -2.07 19.58 5.26
CA SER A 333 -3.40 19.67 5.86
C SER A 333 -3.74 21.04 6.45
N LYS A 334 -2.74 21.88 6.71
CA LYS A 334 -2.94 23.28 7.11
C LYS A 334 -3.34 24.18 5.92
N LEU A 335 -2.97 23.79 4.70
CA LEU A 335 -3.15 24.61 3.50
C LEU A 335 -4.47 24.32 2.78
N THR A 336 -4.99 23.10 2.87
CA THR A 336 -6.19 22.69 2.14
C THR A 336 -6.94 21.55 2.85
N PRO A 337 -8.28 21.58 2.86
CA PRO A 337 -9.10 20.47 3.35
C PRO A 337 -9.00 19.23 2.44
N LEU A 338 -8.54 19.37 1.19
CA LEU A 338 -8.34 18.28 0.23
C LEU A 338 -6.97 17.61 0.39
N ALA A 339 -6.20 17.93 1.44
CA ALA A 339 -4.85 17.41 1.66
C ALA A 339 -4.78 15.90 1.58
N TYR A 340 -5.73 15.19 2.21
CA TYR A 340 -5.80 13.74 2.14
C TYR A 340 -5.89 13.25 0.68
N ASN A 341 -6.82 13.80 -0.12
CA ASN A 341 -7.04 13.38 -1.49
C ASN A 341 -5.82 13.64 -2.38
N TYR A 342 -5.16 14.78 -2.22
CA TYR A 342 -3.98 15.13 -3.00
C TYR A 342 -2.79 14.24 -2.65
N LEU A 343 -2.51 14.04 -1.36
CA LEU A 343 -1.44 13.15 -0.92
C LEU A 343 -1.73 11.70 -1.33
N PHE A 344 -2.97 11.26 -1.19
CA PHE A 344 -3.42 9.95 -1.62
C PHE A 344 -3.19 9.73 -3.12
N GLY A 345 -3.53 10.72 -3.98
CA GLY A 345 -3.30 10.66 -5.41
C GLY A 345 -1.82 10.57 -5.80
N VAL A 346 -0.96 11.37 -5.15
CA VAL A 346 0.50 11.33 -5.39
C VAL A 346 1.11 10.00 -4.95
N ALA A 347 0.71 9.48 -3.77
CA ALA A 347 1.15 8.17 -3.29
C ALA A 347 0.73 7.06 -4.27
N LEU A 348 -0.50 7.12 -4.78
CA LEU A 348 -1.03 6.16 -5.74
C LEU A 348 -0.25 6.16 -7.07
N PHE A 349 0.11 7.34 -7.60
CA PHE A 349 0.96 7.44 -8.78
C PHE A 349 2.24 6.63 -8.61
N GLY A 350 2.94 6.84 -7.49
CA GLY A 350 4.17 6.11 -7.20
C GLY A 350 3.94 4.61 -7.05
N ALA A 351 2.87 4.19 -6.37
CA ALA A 351 2.52 2.79 -6.19
C ALA A 351 2.22 2.08 -7.53
N ILE A 352 1.47 2.72 -8.43
CA ILE A 352 1.17 2.17 -9.76
C ILE A 352 2.45 2.03 -10.59
N ILE A 353 3.34 3.03 -10.58
CA ILE A 353 4.63 2.93 -11.26
C ILE A 353 5.45 1.74 -10.73
N VAL A 354 5.50 1.54 -9.42
CA VAL A 354 6.18 0.39 -8.81
C VAL A 354 5.57 -0.93 -9.28
N TRP A 355 4.25 -1.05 -9.27
CA TRP A 355 3.57 -2.27 -9.72
C TRP A 355 3.78 -2.53 -11.21
N ILE A 356 3.73 -1.50 -12.06
CA ILE A 356 4.06 -1.63 -13.48
C ILE A 356 5.50 -2.13 -13.67
N VAL A 357 6.48 -1.58 -12.94
CA VAL A 357 7.88 -2.02 -13.00
C VAL A 357 8.04 -3.46 -12.52
N ILE A 358 7.31 -3.89 -11.46
CA ILE A 358 7.29 -5.29 -11.03
C ILE A 358 6.79 -6.19 -12.17
N LEU A 359 5.68 -5.83 -12.81
CA LEU A 359 5.12 -6.61 -13.90
C LEU A 359 6.06 -6.67 -15.13
N LEU A 360 6.71 -5.58 -15.49
CA LEU A 360 7.70 -5.52 -16.57
C LEU A 360 8.96 -6.36 -16.24
N SER A 361 9.42 -6.30 -15.00
CA SER A 361 10.53 -7.11 -14.50
C SER A 361 10.19 -8.60 -14.61
N HIS A 362 8.96 -8.98 -14.25
CA HIS A 362 8.49 -10.36 -14.34
C HIS A 362 8.38 -10.84 -15.80
N LEU A 363 7.92 -10.00 -16.74
CA LEU A 363 7.93 -10.36 -18.17
C LEU A 363 9.35 -10.68 -18.66
N SER A 364 10.35 -9.89 -18.26
CA SER A 364 11.75 -10.12 -18.59
C SER A 364 12.33 -11.35 -17.87
N PHE A 365 11.95 -11.55 -16.60
CA PHE A 365 12.30 -12.74 -15.82
C PHE A 365 11.84 -14.02 -16.53
N ARG A 366 10.60 -14.08 -16.98
CA ARG A 366 10.02 -15.25 -17.68
C ARG A 366 10.65 -15.53 -19.04
N ARG A 367 11.31 -14.57 -19.67
CA ARG A 367 12.12 -14.79 -20.89
C ARG A 367 13.45 -15.48 -20.59
N LYS A 368 13.98 -15.34 -19.36
CA LYS A 368 15.27 -15.87 -18.93
C LYS A 368 15.18 -17.21 -18.18
N HIS A 369 14.00 -17.57 -17.66
CA HIS A 369 13.80 -18.77 -16.84
C HIS A 369 12.76 -19.70 -17.49
N ARG A 370 13.06 -21.00 -17.51
CA ARG A 370 12.13 -22.02 -17.99
C ARG A 370 11.06 -22.29 -16.94
N VAL A 371 9.83 -22.47 -17.37
CA VAL A 371 8.68 -22.70 -16.45
C VAL A 371 8.87 -23.92 -15.56
N GLN A 372 9.55 -24.96 -16.11
CA GLN A 372 9.81 -26.23 -15.42
C GLN A 372 10.74 -26.07 -14.20
N ASP A 373 11.58 -25.04 -14.20
CA ASP A 373 12.56 -24.78 -13.14
C ASP A 373 12.01 -23.88 -12.02
N LEU A 374 10.75 -23.40 -12.17
CA LEU A 374 10.16 -22.46 -11.24
C LEU A 374 9.35 -23.18 -10.15
N PRO A 375 9.66 -22.96 -8.86
CA PRO A 375 8.92 -23.57 -7.74
C PRO A 375 7.46 -23.06 -7.63
N VAL A 376 7.21 -21.88 -8.15
CA VAL A 376 5.89 -21.23 -8.17
C VAL A 376 5.68 -20.63 -9.55
N VAL A 377 4.50 -20.86 -10.11
CA VAL A 377 4.19 -20.43 -11.47
C VAL A 377 2.92 -19.56 -11.45
N MET A 378 2.97 -18.40 -12.09
CA MET A 378 1.82 -17.53 -12.29
C MET A 378 0.84 -18.20 -13.27
N PRO A 379 -0.45 -18.34 -12.90
CA PRO A 379 -1.45 -18.92 -13.79
C PRO A 379 -1.71 -17.99 -14.99
N PHE A 380 -2.12 -18.60 -16.10
CA PHE A 380 -2.55 -17.89 -17.33
C PHE A 380 -1.53 -16.87 -17.88
N PHE A 381 -0.25 -17.05 -17.61
CA PHE A 381 0.81 -16.23 -18.23
C PHE A 381 0.87 -16.50 -19.74
N PRO A 382 1.05 -15.47 -20.63
CA PRO A 382 1.21 -14.04 -20.34
C PRO A 382 -0.09 -13.24 -20.28
N GLY A 383 -1.26 -13.83 -20.53
CA GLY A 383 -2.51 -13.11 -20.66
C GLY A 383 -2.88 -12.29 -19.42
N MET A 384 -2.81 -12.93 -18.25
CA MET A 384 -3.09 -12.26 -16.96
C MET A 384 -2.13 -11.10 -16.70
N GLN A 385 -0.86 -11.27 -17.06
CA GLN A 385 0.18 -10.25 -16.95
C GLN A 385 -0.12 -9.02 -17.82
N ILE A 386 -0.46 -9.27 -19.09
CA ILE A 386 -0.80 -8.18 -20.04
C ILE A 386 -2.05 -7.45 -19.57
N ALA A 387 -3.08 -8.19 -19.12
CA ALA A 387 -4.30 -7.58 -18.57
C ALA A 387 -4.01 -6.67 -17.36
N GLY A 388 -3.14 -7.11 -16.45
CA GLY A 388 -2.69 -6.31 -15.31
C GLY A 388 -1.95 -5.04 -15.74
N LEU A 389 -1.03 -5.14 -16.71
CA LEU A 389 -0.30 -3.98 -17.25
C LEU A 389 -1.25 -2.99 -17.94
N VAL A 390 -2.17 -3.48 -18.75
CA VAL A 390 -3.17 -2.62 -19.42
C VAL A 390 -4.04 -1.93 -18.40
N LEU A 391 -4.52 -2.66 -17.37
CA LEU A 391 -5.36 -2.11 -16.32
C LEU A 391 -4.63 -1.00 -15.53
N LEU A 392 -3.41 -1.27 -15.05
CA LEU A 392 -2.64 -0.28 -14.28
C LEU A 392 -2.26 0.94 -15.13
N THR A 393 -1.91 0.73 -16.40
CA THR A 393 -1.60 1.84 -17.32
C THR A 393 -2.85 2.67 -17.59
N ALA A 394 -4.00 2.03 -17.82
CA ALA A 394 -5.26 2.74 -18.02
C ALA A 394 -5.67 3.56 -16.80
N VAL A 395 -5.51 3.01 -15.57
CA VAL A 395 -5.73 3.76 -14.32
C VAL A 395 -4.80 4.97 -14.25
N LEU A 396 -3.51 4.79 -14.52
CA LEU A 396 -2.53 5.87 -14.50
C LEU A 396 -2.88 6.99 -15.50
N VAL A 397 -3.24 6.63 -16.73
CA VAL A 397 -3.67 7.59 -17.76
C VAL A 397 -4.93 8.33 -17.32
N THR A 398 -5.93 7.61 -16.78
CA THR A 398 -7.16 8.23 -16.27
C THR A 398 -6.87 9.28 -15.20
N MET A 399 -5.95 9.00 -14.28
CA MET A 399 -5.53 9.96 -13.25
C MET A 399 -4.94 11.25 -13.88
N GLY A 400 -4.21 11.13 -14.98
CA GLY A 400 -3.65 12.28 -15.68
C GLY A 400 -4.68 13.12 -16.46
N LEU A 401 -5.73 12.46 -16.94
CA LEU A 401 -6.81 13.11 -17.70
C LEU A 401 -7.87 13.73 -16.79
N ASP A 402 -7.96 13.30 -15.54
CA ASP A 402 -8.87 13.88 -14.55
C ASP A 402 -8.53 15.37 -14.29
N LYS A 403 -9.55 16.21 -14.22
CA LYS A 403 -9.37 17.66 -14.06
C LYS A 403 -9.50 18.14 -12.63
N GLU A 404 -10.06 17.29 -11.74
CA GLU A 404 -10.43 17.71 -10.39
C GLU A 404 -9.38 17.31 -9.34
N VAL A 405 -9.29 16.04 -9.00
CA VAL A 405 -8.54 15.55 -7.85
C VAL A 405 -7.24 14.84 -8.24
N TRP A 406 -7.30 13.97 -9.27
CA TRP A 406 -6.21 13.04 -9.55
C TRP A 406 -5.08 13.62 -10.39
N ARG A 407 -5.32 14.73 -11.09
CA ARG A 407 -4.31 15.39 -11.94
C ARG A 407 -3.06 15.81 -11.16
N ILE A 408 -3.20 16.13 -9.85
CA ILE A 408 -2.07 16.48 -9.00
C ILE A 408 -1.01 15.36 -8.96
N SER A 409 -1.43 14.11 -9.11
CA SER A 409 -0.55 12.95 -9.14
C SER A 409 0.46 13.01 -10.29
N TRP A 410 0.05 13.49 -11.46
CA TRP A 410 0.93 13.69 -12.61
C TRP A 410 1.78 14.94 -12.48
N ILE A 411 1.21 16.03 -11.97
CA ILE A 411 1.93 17.30 -11.76
C ILE A 411 3.12 17.10 -10.81
N VAL A 412 2.99 16.22 -9.82
CA VAL A 412 4.07 15.89 -8.88
C VAL A 412 4.87 14.67 -9.35
N GLY A 413 4.19 13.64 -9.83
CA GLY A 413 4.80 12.35 -10.13
C GLY A 413 5.73 12.38 -11.35
N VAL A 414 5.35 13.06 -12.43
CA VAL A 414 6.20 13.16 -13.63
C VAL A 414 7.50 13.95 -13.36
N PRO A 415 7.46 15.16 -12.77
CA PRO A 415 8.67 15.84 -12.35
C PRO A 415 9.55 15.02 -11.40
N TRP A 416 8.92 14.23 -10.50
CA TRP A 416 9.65 13.30 -9.63
C TRP A 416 10.44 12.26 -10.41
N LEU A 417 9.80 11.58 -11.39
CA LEU A 417 10.47 10.59 -12.23
C LEU A 417 11.62 11.20 -13.03
N VAL A 418 11.45 12.42 -13.56
CA VAL A 418 12.52 13.17 -14.23
C VAL A 418 13.65 13.48 -13.27
N PHE A 419 13.34 14.00 -12.09
CA PHE A 419 14.33 14.33 -11.06
C PHE A 419 15.18 13.11 -10.64
N VAL A 420 14.54 11.99 -10.35
CA VAL A 420 15.24 10.75 -9.98
C VAL A 420 16.09 10.21 -11.14
N SER A 421 15.59 10.33 -12.38
CA SER A 421 16.36 9.93 -13.56
C SER A 421 17.61 10.79 -13.74
N VAL A 422 17.49 12.10 -13.55
CA VAL A 422 18.65 13.04 -13.60
C VAL A 422 19.66 12.68 -12.50
N ILE A 423 19.20 12.44 -11.27
CA ILE A 423 20.09 11.99 -10.17
C ILE A 423 20.84 10.73 -10.58
N TYR A 424 20.13 9.75 -11.12
CA TYR A 424 20.76 8.47 -11.56
C TYR A 424 21.88 8.74 -12.58
N PHE A 425 21.64 9.53 -13.62
CA PHE A 425 22.64 9.80 -14.64
C PHE A 425 23.83 10.59 -14.11
N ILE A 426 23.61 11.57 -13.19
CA ILE A 426 24.68 12.28 -12.52
C ILE A 426 25.54 11.33 -11.67
N LEU A 427 24.93 10.46 -10.90
CA LEU A 427 25.63 9.48 -10.06
C LEU A 427 26.38 8.46 -10.92
N LYS A 428 25.75 7.99 -12.01
CA LYS A 428 26.40 7.08 -12.98
C LYS A 428 27.64 7.70 -13.61
N ALA A 429 27.58 8.97 -14.00
CA ALA A 429 28.72 9.67 -14.58
C ALA A 429 29.90 9.87 -13.60
N ARG A 430 29.62 9.83 -12.29
CA ARG A 430 30.65 9.96 -11.23
C ARG A 430 31.23 8.64 -10.77
N ARG A 431 30.67 7.50 -11.19
CA ARG A 431 31.16 6.16 -10.84
C ARG A 431 32.29 5.76 -11.79
N ALA A 432 33.35 5.15 -11.23
CA ALA A 432 34.35 4.48 -12.04
C ALA A 432 33.75 3.26 -12.77
N PRO A 433 34.26 2.82 -13.93
CA PRO A 433 33.63 1.81 -14.79
C PRO A 433 33.44 0.42 -14.18
N ASP A 434 34.05 0.12 -13.02
CA ASP A 434 34.22 -1.26 -12.50
C ASP A 434 33.26 -1.68 -11.35
N SER A 435 32.29 -0.90 -10.94
CA SER A 435 31.31 -1.34 -9.93
C SER A 435 30.03 -1.85 -10.60
N SER A 436 30.08 -3.08 -11.13
CA SER A 436 28.93 -3.75 -11.73
C SER A 436 27.96 -4.31 -10.67
N ALA A 437 26.68 -4.39 -11.01
CA ALA A 437 25.57 -4.93 -10.22
C ALA A 437 25.80 -6.34 -9.64
N THR A 438 26.80 -7.06 -10.10
CA THR A 438 27.25 -8.36 -9.62
C THR A 438 27.69 -8.33 -8.15
N THR A 439 28.27 -7.23 -7.69
CA THR A 439 28.79 -7.08 -6.33
C THR A 439 27.65 -7.01 -5.27
N ALA A 440 26.49 -6.49 -5.62
CA ALA A 440 25.34 -6.42 -4.70
C ALA A 440 24.68 -7.79 -4.49
N LEU A 441 24.71 -8.67 -5.49
CA LEU A 441 24.22 -10.05 -5.38
C LEU A 441 25.19 -10.94 -4.61
N GLU A 442 26.50 -10.73 -4.78
CA GLU A 442 27.54 -11.48 -4.06
C GLU A 442 27.58 -11.07 -2.58
N ASP A 443 27.38 -9.82 -2.25
CA ASP A 443 27.41 -9.31 -0.87
C ASP A 443 26.14 -9.71 -0.08
N ASP A 444 24.96 -9.82 -0.72
CA ASP A 444 23.74 -10.36 -0.11
C ASP A 444 23.79 -11.89 0.05
N SER A 445 24.43 -12.61 -0.88
CA SER A 445 24.61 -14.06 -0.79
C SER A 445 25.68 -14.48 0.25
N ALA A 446 26.72 -13.66 0.46
CA ALA A 446 27.78 -13.92 1.42
C ALA A 446 27.36 -13.70 2.91
N LYS A 447 26.26 -13.00 3.17
CA LYS A 447 25.73 -12.72 4.52
C LYS A 447 24.56 -13.60 4.95
N MET A 448 24.18 -14.60 4.14
CA MET A 448 23.23 -15.62 4.58
C MET A 448 23.89 -16.58 5.58
N PRO A 449 23.19 -16.95 6.69
CA PRO A 449 23.68 -18.01 7.58
C PRO A 449 23.89 -19.30 6.79
N VAL A 450 24.98 -20.00 7.09
CA VAL A 450 25.54 -21.18 6.41
C VAL A 450 24.58 -22.38 6.21
N GLY A 451 23.30 -22.27 6.60
CA GLY A 451 22.28 -23.32 6.43
C GLY A 451 21.39 -23.20 5.19
N ALA A 452 21.50 -22.13 4.39
CA ALA A 452 20.62 -21.84 3.24
C ALA A 452 21.32 -21.98 1.87
N GLN A 453 22.53 -22.51 1.81
CA GLN A 453 23.18 -22.81 0.53
C GLN A 453 22.48 -24.01 -0.11
N ALA A 454 21.52 -23.74 -1.00
CA ALA A 454 20.92 -24.72 -1.85
C ALA A 454 22.04 -25.41 -2.68
N ARG A 455 22.03 -26.74 -2.68
CA ARG A 455 22.90 -27.59 -3.48
C ARG A 455 22.98 -27.04 -4.91
N LYS A 456 24.21 -26.72 -5.34
CA LYS A 456 24.50 -26.52 -6.77
C LYS A 456 24.01 -27.74 -7.53
N PRO A 457 23.23 -27.61 -8.60
CA PRO A 457 22.97 -28.73 -9.49
C PRO A 457 24.30 -29.13 -10.11
N GLY A 458 24.71 -30.37 -9.85
CA GLY A 458 25.92 -30.96 -10.45
C GLY A 458 25.77 -30.94 -11.97
N ILE A 459 26.78 -30.40 -12.61
CA ILE A 459 27.03 -30.57 -14.06
C ILE A 459 27.37 -32.06 -14.26
N VAL A 460 26.50 -32.78 -14.91
CA VAL A 460 26.79 -33.98 -15.69
C VAL A 460 26.15 -33.80 -17.05
#